data_5bc8b8f026e8c20276ad222f89793f3c
#
_entry.id   5bc8b8f026e8c20276ad222f89793f3c
#
_cell.length_a   1.000
_cell.length_b   1.000
_cell.length_c   1.000
_cell.angle_alpha   90.00
_cell.angle_beta   90.00
_cell.angle_gamma   90.00
#
_symmetry.space_group_name_H-M   'P 1'
#
loop_
_entity.id
_entity.type
_entity.pdbx_description
1 polymer ?
#
loop_
_entity_poly.entity_id
_entity_poly.type
_entity_poly.pdbx_seq_one_letter_code
_entity_poly.pdbx_strand_id
1 'polypeptide(L)'
;SFWYSTDNYRFGTSERPSHVGATLRTPSSTVARYELLRLLGGYNRWSHGRQAVELATDPESLQASWTISPGQLFGEQILSMRSCPDIEFTSFDEQRAYQLAHLIQYPCEDALKLYLGE
;
A
#
# COMPACT_ATOMS: atom_id res chain seq x y z
N SER A 1 -5.35 -10.05 -4.33
CA SER A 1 -6.67 -10.21 -3.72
C SER A 1 -6.90 -9.21 -2.60
N PHE A 2 -8.12 -8.83 -2.44
CA PHE A 2 -8.56 -7.96 -1.35
C PHE A 2 -9.69 -8.64 -0.59
N TRP A 3 -9.64 -8.55 0.74
CA TRP A 3 -10.75 -8.97 1.58
C TRP A 3 -10.83 -8.07 2.81
N TYR A 4 -12.01 -8.04 3.43
CA TYR A 4 -12.30 -7.22 4.59
C TYR A 4 -12.59 -8.12 5.80
N SER A 5 -12.05 -7.73 6.95
CA SER A 5 -12.42 -8.33 8.24
C SER A 5 -12.89 -7.22 9.17
N THR A 6 -13.51 -7.58 10.30
CA THR A 6 -14.05 -6.60 11.23
C THR A 6 -13.02 -5.60 11.75
N ASP A 7 -11.75 -6.00 11.78
CA ASP A 7 -10.70 -5.18 12.40
C ASP A 7 -9.71 -4.60 11.38
N ASN A 8 -9.63 -5.17 10.17
CA ASN A 8 -8.61 -4.78 9.22
C ASN A 8 -9.03 -5.03 7.79
N TYR A 9 -8.56 -4.15 6.90
CA TYR A 9 -8.54 -4.42 5.46
C TYR A 9 -7.28 -5.22 5.16
N ARG A 10 -7.41 -6.25 4.34
CA ARG A 10 -6.30 -7.15 4.02
C ARG A 10 -6.14 -7.31 2.53
N PHE A 11 -4.88 -7.33 2.09
CA PHE A 11 -4.50 -7.52 0.70
C PHE A 11 -3.48 -8.64 0.63
N GLY A 12 -3.59 -9.49 -0.37
CA GLY A 12 -2.63 -10.57 -0.54
C GLY A 12 -2.95 -11.42 -1.75
N THR A 13 -2.09 -12.41 -2.00
CA THR A 13 -2.34 -13.41 -3.01
C THR A 13 -3.05 -14.59 -2.34
N SER A 14 -4.19 -15.00 -2.89
CA SER A 14 -5.03 -16.03 -2.29
C SER A 14 -5.19 -17.24 -3.20
N GLU A 15 -4.10 -17.68 -3.80
CA GLU A 15 -4.13 -18.89 -4.64
C GLU A 15 -4.43 -20.12 -3.82
N ARG A 16 -4.09 -20.10 -2.52
CA ARG A 16 -4.32 -21.19 -1.60
C ARG A 16 -4.93 -20.63 -0.32
N PRO A 17 -6.25 -20.77 -0.12
CA PRO A 17 -6.91 -20.22 1.06
C PRO A 17 -6.31 -20.67 2.39
N SER A 18 -5.77 -21.89 2.46
CA SER A 18 -5.16 -22.43 3.68
C SER A 18 -3.82 -21.77 4.03
N HIS A 19 -3.23 -21.03 3.10
CA HIS A 19 -1.94 -20.36 3.29
C HIS A 19 -2.04 -18.86 3.09
N VAL A 20 -3.22 -18.30 3.25
CA VAL A 20 -3.43 -16.88 3.03
C VAL A 20 -2.69 -16.08 4.10
N GLY A 21 -1.52 -15.57 3.73
CA GLY A 21 -0.87 -14.53 4.49
C GLY A 21 -1.21 -13.21 3.82
N ALA A 22 -1.75 -12.26 4.58
CA ALA A 22 -1.92 -10.92 4.05
C ALA A 22 -0.55 -10.30 3.83
N THR A 23 -0.24 -9.88 2.60
CA THR A 23 1.00 -9.15 2.32
C THR A 23 0.91 -7.73 2.84
N LEU A 24 -0.32 -7.22 2.99
CA LEU A 24 -0.58 -5.90 3.55
C LEU A 24 -1.86 -5.93 4.38
N ARG A 25 -1.82 -5.32 5.56
CA ARG A 25 -2.96 -5.19 6.46
C ARG A 25 -3.07 -3.75 6.92
N THR A 26 -4.28 -3.23 7.05
CA THR A 26 -4.48 -1.89 7.58
C THR A 26 -5.85 -1.74 8.23
N PRO A 27 -5.94 -1.04 9.39
CA PRO A 27 -7.23 -0.66 9.95
C PRO A 27 -7.80 0.60 9.28
N SER A 28 -7.02 1.26 8.44
CA SER A 28 -7.38 2.54 7.84
C SER A 28 -8.06 2.36 6.49
N SER A 29 -9.27 2.90 6.35
CA SER A 29 -9.97 2.92 5.06
C SER A 29 -9.24 3.79 4.04
N THR A 30 -8.55 4.83 4.50
CA THR A 30 -7.74 5.68 3.62
C THR A 30 -6.63 4.88 2.96
N VAL A 31 -5.85 4.12 3.76
CA VAL A 31 -4.80 3.25 3.23
C VAL A 31 -5.38 2.24 2.26
N ALA A 32 -6.51 1.62 2.61
CA ALA A 32 -7.16 0.63 1.75
C ALA A 32 -7.53 1.21 0.39
N ARG A 33 -8.06 2.44 0.35
CA ARG A 33 -8.40 3.11 -0.91
C ARG A 33 -7.17 3.32 -1.79
N TYR A 34 -6.07 3.78 -1.22
CA TYR A 34 -4.84 4.00 -1.99
C TYR A 34 -4.26 2.68 -2.50
N GLU A 35 -4.33 1.62 -1.70
CA GLU A 35 -3.84 0.32 -2.14
C GLU A 35 -4.71 -0.24 -3.26
N LEU A 36 -6.03 -0.10 -3.17
CA LEU A 36 -6.92 -0.49 -4.26
C LEU A 36 -6.61 0.29 -5.53
N LEU A 37 -6.40 1.61 -5.41
CA LEU A 37 -6.02 2.43 -6.55
C LEU A 37 -4.72 1.95 -7.18
N ARG A 38 -3.72 1.64 -6.35
CA ARG A 38 -2.43 1.15 -6.84
C ARG A 38 -2.58 -0.18 -7.59
N LEU A 39 -3.33 -1.11 -7.03
CA LEU A 39 -3.53 -2.43 -7.63
C LEU A 39 -4.37 -2.35 -8.91
N LEU A 40 -5.53 -1.71 -8.83
CA LEU A 40 -6.45 -1.64 -9.97
C LEU A 40 -5.91 -0.73 -11.06
N GLY A 41 -5.32 0.39 -10.69
CA GLY A 41 -4.70 1.31 -11.63
C GLY A 41 -3.52 0.68 -12.35
N GLY A 42 -2.67 -0.05 -11.61
CA GLY A 42 -1.55 -0.77 -12.19
C GLY A 42 -2.00 -1.86 -13.14
N TYR A 43 -3.03 -2.60 -12.77
CA TYR A 43 -3.60 -3.64 -13.65
C TYR A 43 -4.18 -3.01 -14.92
N ASN A 44 -4.91 -1.91 -14.78
CA ASN A 44 -5.51 -1.22 -15.92
C ASN A 44 -4.42 -0.76 -16.91
N ARG A 45 -3.33 -0.19 -16.43
CA ARG A 45 -2.23 0.24 -17.29
C ARG A 45 -1.58 -0.95 -17.97
N TRP A 46 -1.33 -2.02 -17.22
CA TRP A 46 -0.74 -3.22 -17.78
C TRP A 46 -1.61 -3.83 -18.88
N SER A 47 -2.92 -3.92 -18.65
CA SER A 47 -3.84 -4.53 -19.60
C SER A 47 -3.98 -3.72 -20.89
N HIS A 48 -3.65 -2.44 -20.86
CA HIS A 48 -3.65 -1.56 -22.02
C HIS A 48 -2.25 -1.38 -22.65
N GLY A 49 -1.28 -2.16 -22.19
CA GLY A 49 0.09 -2.08 -22.71
C GLY A 49 0.82 -0.80 -22.32
N ARG A 50 0.36 -0.11 -21.29
CA ARG A 50 0.99 1.14 -20.84
C ARG A 50 2.05 0.85 -19.80
N GLN A 51 3.04 1.75 -19.72
CA GLN A 51 4.11 1.65 -18.74
C GLN A 51 3.57 1.74 -17.33
N ALA A 52 4.16 0.96 -16.41
CA ALA A 52 3.80 1.03 -14.99
C ALA A 52 4.15 2.41 -14.43
N VAL A 53 3.34 2.85 -13.46
CA VAL A 53 3.64 4.07 -12.73
C VAL A 53 4.85 3.81 -11.83
N GLU A 54 5.88 4.63 -11.96
CA GLU A 54 7.05 4.54 -11.10
C GLU A 54 6.81 5.30 -9.81
N LEU A 55 6.79 4.57 -8.71
CA LEU A 55 6.69 5.15 -7.37
C LEU A 55 8.03 4.96 -6.66
N ALA A 56 8.42 5.97 -5.90
CA ALA A 56 9.66 5.88 -5.14
C ALA A 56 9.58 4.74 -4.13
N THR A 57 10.71 4.06 -3.93
CA THR A 57 10.84 2.96 -2.96
C THR A 57 11.86 3.25 -1.88
N ASP A 58 12.29 4.49 -1.80
CA ASP A 58 13.34 4.97 -0.94
C ASP A 58 12.79 5.24 0.47
N PRO A 59 13.27 4.51 1.51
CA PRO A 59 12.77 4.74 2.86
C PRO A 59 13.24 6.06 3.47
N GLU A 60 14.37 6.59 3.00
CA GLU A 60 14.94 7.80 3.58
C GLU A 60 14.04 9.01 3.37
N SER A 61 13.42 9.12 2.19
CA SER A 61 12.51 10.22 1.90
C SER A 61 11.20 10.13 2.68
N LEU A 62 10.89 8.96 3.25
CA LEU A 62 9.68 8.75 4.04
C LEU A 62 9.84 9.10 5.51
N GLN A 63 11.08 9.15 6.03
CA GLN A 63 11.34 9.30 7.46
C GLN A 63 10.77 10.57 8.05
N ALA A 64 10.64 11.62 7.26
CA ALA A 64 10.08 12.89 7.73
C ALA A 64 8.58 12.80 8.00
N SER A 65 7.86 11.94 7.25
CA SER A 65 6.40 11.84 7.30
C SER A 65 5.90 10.55 7.92
N TRP A 66 6.73 9.51 7.98
CA TRP A 66 6.34 8.18 8.43
C TRP A 66 7.26 7.65 9.51
N THR A 67 6.67 6.90 10.45
CA THR A 67 7.41 6.08 11.38
C THR A 67 7.44 4.66 10.83
N ILE A 68 8.63 4.10 10.68
CA ILE A 68 8.82 2.74 10.18
C ILE A 68 9.39 1.90 11.31
N SER A 69 8.69 0.83 11.68
CA SER A 69 9.11 -0.05 12.76
C SER A 69 8.91 -1.51 12.38
N PRO A 70 9.65 -2.45 13.01
CA PRO A 70 9.42 -3.86 12.76
C PRO A 70 8.08 -4.30 13.30
N GLY A 71 7.44 -5.23 12.59
CA GLY A 71 6.20 -5.84 13.04
C GLY A 71 6.46 -7.01 13.97
N GLN A 72 5.38 -7.73 14.29
CA GLN A 72 5.45 -8.88 15.20
C GLN A 72 6.13 -10.09 14.56
N LEU A 73 5.96 -10.26 13.26
CA LEU A 73 6.52 -11.39 12.52
C LEU A 73 7.79 -10.97 11.80
N PHE A 74 8.69 -11.94 11.58
CA PHE A 74 9.92 -11.70 10.87
C PHE A 74 9.65 -11.20 9.44
N GLY A 75 10.30 -10.11 9.06
CA GLY A 75 10.13 -9.51 7.73
C GLY A 75 8.95 -8.56 7.63
N GLU A 76 8.18 -8.43 8.70
CA GLU A 76 7.02 -7.54 8.73
C GLU A 76 7.44 -6.12 9.15
N GLN A 77 6.89 -5.12 8.47
CA GLN A 77 7.13 -3.73 8.82
C GLN A 77 5.81 -2.99 9.03
N ILE A 78 5.81 -2.11 10.01
CA ILE A 78 4.66 -1.26 10.33
C ILE A 78 5.02 0.18 9.96
N LEU A 79 4.20 0.79 9.12
CA LEU A 79 4.36 2.19 8.72
C LEU A 79 3.18 3.00 9.26
N SER A 80 3.48 4.09 9.96
CA SER A 80 2.47 4.96 10.54
C SER A 80 2.79 6.40 10.19
N MET A 81 1.79 7.14 9.73
CA MET A 81 1.98 8.54 9.34
C MET A 81 2.12 9.39 10.59
N ARG A 82 3.19 10.22 10.66
CA ARG A 82 3.47 11.02 11.86
C ARG A 82 2.39 12.07 12.14
N SER A 83 1.86 12.69 11.08
CA SER A 83 0.83 13.71 11.23
C SER A 83 -0.55 13.13 11.53
N CYS A 84 -0.77 11.85 11.24
CA CYS A 84 -2.03 11.18 11.45
C CYS A 84 -1.78 9.71 11.76
N PRO A 85 -1.52 9.35 13.04
CA PRO A 85 -1.17 7.98 13.42
C PRO A 85 -2.24 6.93 13.10
N ASP A 86 -3.48 7.36 12.87
CA ASP A 86 -4.55 6.44 12.45
C ASP A 86 -4.31 5.90 11.05
N ILE A 87 -3.51 6.59 10.24
CA ILE A 87 -3.10 6.11 8.93
C ILE A 87 -1.89 5.22 9.12
N GLU A 88 -2.15 3.92 9.22
CA GLU A 88 -1.14 2.92 9.54
C GLU A 88 -1.38 1.67 8.72
N PHE A 89 -0.31 1.01 8.33
CA PHE A 89 -0.41 -0.29 7.67
C PHE A 89 0.80 -1.17 7.99
N THR A 90 0.60 -2.47 7.86
CA THR A 90 1.62 -3.48 8.08
C THR A 90 1.85 -4.24 6.78
N SER A 91 3.10 -4.43 6.39
CA SER A 91 3.44 -5.10 5.15
C SER A 91 4.63 -6.04 5.32
N PHE A 92 4.63 -7.15 4.58
CA PHE A 92 5.78 -8.04 4.47
C PHE A 92 6.70 -7.66 3.31
N ASP A 93 6.26 -6.77 2.43
CA ASP A 93 7.00 -6.38 1.24
C ASP A 93 7.45 -4.92 1.37
N GLU A 94 8.75 -4.72 1.55
CA GLU A 94 9.32 -3.39 1.72
C GLU A 94 9.02 -2.47 0.54
N GLN A 95 9.21 -2.98 -0.68
CA GLN A 95 9.01 -2.16 -1.87
C GLN A 95 7.56 -1.68 -1.99
N ARG A 96 6.62 -2.60 -1.75
CA ARG A 96 5.19 -2.25 -1.75
C ARG A 96 4.87 -1.24 -0.66
N ALA A 97 5.43 -1.46 0.53
CA ALA A 97 5.19 -0.57 1.66
C ALA A 97 5.63 0.85 1.34
N TYR A 98 6.83 1.00 0.79
CA TYR A 98 7.36 2.31 0.49
C TYR A 98 6.65 2.97 -0.68
N GLN A 99 6.29 2.21 -1.71
CA GLN A 99 5.49 2.73 -2.82
C GLN A 99 4.14 3.25 -2.33
N LEU A 100 3.47 2.47 -1.49
CA LEU A 100 2.18 2.86 -0.95
C LEU A 100 2.28 4.11 -0.07
N ALA A 101 3.30 4.18 0.78
CA ALA A 101 3.53 5.34 1.63
C ALA A 101 3.77 6.61 0.80
N HIS A 102 4.55 6.49 -0.28
CA HIS A 102 4.76 7.63 -1.19
C HIS A 102 3.48 8.02 -1.89
N LEU A 103 2.67 7.05 -2.32
CA LEU A 103 1.40 7.33 -2.99
C LEU A 103 0.42 8.05 -2.07
N ILE A 104 0.35 7.66 -0.81
CA ILE A 104 -0.56 8.28 0.16
C ILE A 104 -0.21 9.75 0.40
N GLN A 105 1.01 10.18 0.14
CA GLN A 105 1.40 11.58 0.25
C GLN A 105 0.74 12.47 -0.80
N TYR A 106 0.27 11.89 -1.92
CA TYR A 106 -0.46 12.64 -2.93
C TYR A 106 -1.93 12.75 -2.53
N PRO A 107 -2.58 13.90 -2.80
CA PRO A 107 -4.04 13.96 -2.72
C PRO A 107 -4.67 12.89 -3.62
N CYS A 108 -5.83 12.40 -3.24
CA CYS A 108 -6.48 11.29 -3.96
C CYS A 108 -6.64 11.58 -5.45
N GLU A 109 -6.99 12.81 -5.80
CA GLU A 109 -7.14 13.23 -7.20
C GLU A 109 -5.83 13.13 -7.97
N ASP A 110 -4.73 13.56 -7.36
CA ASP A 110 -3.42 13.53 -7.99
C ASP A 110 -2.92 12.09 -8.13
N ALA A 111 -3.16 11.26 -7.12
CA ALA A 111 -2.83 9.84 -7.18
C ALA A 111 -3.58 9.16 -8.33
N LEU A 112 -4.85 9.47 -8.48
CA LEU A 112 -5.66 8.92 -9.56
C LEU A 112 -5.11 9.33 -10.93
N LYS A 113 -4.71 10.59 -11.09
CA LYS A 113 -4.13 11.08 -12.34
C LYS A 113 -2.85 10.35 -12.74
N LEU A 114 -2.04 9.94 -11.77
CA LEU A 114 -0.83 9.18 -12.07
C LEU A 114 -1.16 7.90 -12.84
N TYR A 115 -2.21 7.21 -12.44
CA TYR A 115 -2.60 5.94 -13.06
C TYR A 115 -3.39 6.13 -14.35
N LEU A 116 -4.10 7.24 -14.50
CA LEU A 116 -4.84 7.53 -15.72
C LEU A 116 -3.95 8.13 -16.83
N GLY A 117 -2.73 8.54 -16.50
CA GLY A 117 -1.80 9.08 -17.48
C GLY A 117 -2.07 10.53 -17.87
N GLU A 118 -2.70 11.26 -16.99
CA GLU A 118 -2.99 12.67 -17.21
C GLU A 118 -2.04 13.58 -16.44
#